data_e8cb4a1627f82998e5e15ebb7e461293
#
_entry.id   e8cb4a1627f82998e5e15ebb7e461293
#
_cell.length_a   1.000
_cell.length_b   1.000
_cell.length_c   1.000
_cell.angle_alpha   90.00
_cell.angle_beta   90.00
_cell.angle_gamma   90.00
#
_symmetry.space_group_name_H-M   'P 1'
#
loop_
_entity.id
_entity.type
_entity.pdbx_description
1 polymer ?
#
loop_
_entity_poly.entity_id
_entity_poly.type
_entity_poly.pdbx_seq_one_letter_code
_entity_poly.pdbx_strand_id
1 'polypeptide(L)'
;PPMDKVVYIIFNQNKSGFIPLHADESDKTDQKDFFTQNDDFKCWIQHAGNEESLYLAILPLWESEAPERKRIVDKIISKYRPLCQTE
;
A
#
# COMPACT_ATOMS: atom_id res chain seq x y z
N PRO A 1 6.64 -5.23 -18.95
CA PRO A 1 7.31 -4.06 -18.35
C PRO A 1 7.19 -4.09 -16.84
N PRO A 2 8.18 -3.58 -16.12
CA PRO A 2 8.10 -3.54 -14.68
C PRO A 2 6.97 -2.61 -14.21
N MET A 3 6.28 -3.00 -13.16
CA MET A 3 5.22 -2.20 -12.56
C MET A 3 5.82 -1.31 -11.48
N ASP A 4 6.66 -0.35 -11.91
CA ASP A 4 7.35 0.53 -10.97
C ASP A 4 6.48 1.72 -10.54
N LYS A 5 5.71 2.30 -11.45
CA LYS A 5 4.84 3.45 -11.17
C LYS A 5 3.44 2.96 -10.82
N VAL A 6 3.15 2.97 -9.54
CA VAL A 6 1.93 2.33 -9.04
C VAL A 6 1.30 3.14 -7.90
N VAL A 7 0.00 2.93 -7.72
CA VAL A 7 -0.68 3.12 -6.44
C VAL A 7 -0.88 1.72 -5.84
N TYR A 8 -0.63 1.56 -4.56
CA TYR A 8 -0.79 0.28 -3.91
C TYR A 8 -1.52 0.42 -2.59
N ILE A 9 -2.15 -0.68 -2.16
CA ILE A 9 -2.84 -0.77 -0.88
C ILE A 9 -2.41 -2.06 -0.20
N ILE A 10 -2.04 -1.95 1.07
CA ILE A 10 -1.74 -3.11 1.91
C ILE A 10 -2.97 -3.41 2.74
N PHE A 11 -3.39 -4.67 2.73
CA PHE A 11 -4.54 -5.16 3.48
C PHE A 11 -4.13 -6.24 4.46
N ASN A 12 -4.89 -6.33 5.55
CA ASN A 12 -4.91 -7.50 6.41
C ASN A 12 -6.20 -8.27 6.12
N GLN A 13 -6.12 -9.59 5.98
CA GLN A 13 -7.30 -10.44 5.87
C GLN A 13 -7.63 -11.05 7.23
N ASN A 14 -8.89 -10.98 7.62
CA ASN A 14 -9.39 -11.66 8.80
C ASN A 14 -10.78 -12.26 8.49
N LYS A 15 -11.46 -12.79 9.51
CA LYS A 15 -12.77 -13.43 9.32
C LYS A 15 -13.83 -12.48 8.77
N SER A 16 -13.67 -11.20 9.00
CA SER A 16 -14.61 -10.17 8.53
C SER A 16 -14.29 -9.65 7.12
N GLY A 17 -13.20 -10.12 6.52
CA GLY A 17 -12.78 -9.69 5.18
C GLY A 17 -11.43 -8.98 5.20
N PHE A 18 -11.26 -8.05 4.26
CA PHE A 18 -10.01 -7.30 4.13
C PHE A 18 -10.10 -5.96 4.84
N ILE A 19 -9.08 -5.66 5.63
CA ILE A 19 -8.97 -4.39 6.35
C ILE A 19 -7.80 -3.61 5.76
N PRO A 20 -8.03 -2.40 5.20
CA PRO A 20 -6.93 -1.61 4.66
C PRO A 20 -6.01 -1.12 5.77
N LEU A 21 -4.71 -1.29 5.59
CA LEU A 21 -3.70 -0.85 6.55
C LEU A 21 -2.91 0.35 6.05
N HIS A 22 -2.66 0.43 4.76
CA HIS A 22 -1.78 1.44 4.20
C HIS A 22 -2.05 1.62 2.71
N ALA A 23 -2.03 2.85 2.24
CA ALA A 23 -2.11 3.18 0.82
C ALA A 23 -1.06 4.22 0.50
N ASP A 24 -0.37 4.05 -0.61
CA ASP A 24 0.62 5.01 -1.06
C ASP A 24 0.89 4.82 -2.55
N GLU A 25 1.74 5.66 -3.09
CA GLU A 25 2.21 5.58 -4.47
C GLU A 25 3.72 5.43 -4.47
N SER A 26 4.25 4.93 -5.58
CA SER A 26 5.69 4.81 -5.73
C SER A 26 6.07 4.68 -7.20
N ASP A 27 7.30 5.02 -7.51
CA ASP A 27 7.95 4.69 -8.77
C ASP A 27 9.13 3.73 -8.54
N LYS A 28 9.19 3.08 -7.38
CA LYS A 28 10.32 2.25 -6.94
C LYS A 28 9.92 0.87 -6.44
N THR A 29 8.69 0.42 -6.73
CA THR A 29 8.21 -0.88 -6.21
C THR A 29 8.94 -2.07 -6.79
N ASP A 30 9.71 -1.89 -7.85
CA ASP A 30 10.56 -2.93 -8.44
C ASP A 30 11.86 -3.13 -7.65
N GLN A 31 12.16 -2.25 -6.70
CA GLN A 31 13.36 -2.39 -5.88
C GLN A 31 13.18 -3.49 -4.85
N LYS A 32 14.24 -4.28 -4.64
CA LYS A 32 14.24 -5.34 -3.64
C LYS A 32 13.95 -4.75 -2.25
N ASP A 33 13.15 -5.46 -1.48
CA ASP A 33 12.80 -5.10 -0.11
C ASP A 33 12.04 -3.77 0.02
N PHE A 34 11.45 -3.28 -1.07
CA PHE A 34 10.71 -2.01 -1.04
C PHE A 34 9.67 -1.99 0.09
N PHE A 35 8.86 -3.04 0.19
CA PHE A 35 7.77 -3.08 1.18
C PHE A 35 8.27 -3.33 2.59
N THR A 36 9.26 -4.21 2.76
CA THR A 36 9.76 -4.54 4.10
C THR A 36 10.55 -3.42 4.73
N GLN A 37 11.06 -2.50 3.93
CA GLN A 37 11.78 -1.32 4.43
C GLN A 37 10.89 -0.11 4.67
N ASN A 38 9.59 -0.23 4.40
CA ASN A 38 8.66 0.85 4.66
C ASN A 38 8.57 1.09 6.18
N ASP A 39 8.51 2.36 6.58
CA ASP A 39 8.47 2.74 8.00
C ASP A 39 7.25 2.20 8.71
N ASP A 40 6.16 1.94 7.97
CA ASP A 40 4.91 1.43 8.54
C ASP A 40 4.83 -0.09 8.57
N PHE A 41 5.86 -0.79 8.09
CA PHE A 41 5.84 -2.25 7.97
C PHE A 41 5.54 -2.92 9.32
N LYS A 42 6.13 -2.42 10.41
CA LYS A 42 5.87 -2.95 11.76
C LYS A 42 4.41 -2.84 12.14
N CYS A 43 3.77 -1.74 11.78
CA CYS A 43 2.34 -1.54 12.04
C CYS A 43 1.52 -2.56 11.26
N TRP A 44 1.87 -2.81 10.00
CA TRP A 44 1.17 -3.83 9.20
C TRP A 44 1.25 -5.21 9.86
N ILE A 45 2.45 -5.59 10.29
CA ILE A 45 2.67 -6.89 10.93
C ILE A 45 1.92 -6.99 12.26
N GLN A 46 1.88 -5.93 13.04
CA GLN A 46 1.15 -5.91 14.31
C GLN A 46 -0.34 -6.18 14.09
N HIS A 47 -0.94 -5.58 13.07
CA HIS A 47 -2.35 -5.80 12.78
C HIS A 47 -2.63 -7.17 12.16
N ALA A 48 -1.75 -7.63 11.30
CA ALA A 48 -1.93 -8.90 10.59
C ALA A 48 -1.56 -10.11 11.43
N GLY A 49 -0.66 -9.94 12.41
CA GLY A 49 -0.11 -11.01 13.20
C GLY A 49 1.09 -11.69 12.56
N ASN A 50 1.16 -11.74 11.25
CA ASN A 50 2.30 -12.27 10.51
C ASN A 50 2.29 -11.73 9.09
N GLU A 51 3.40 -11.92 8.38
CA GLU A 51 3.56 -11.42 7.03
C GLU A 51 2.63 -12.12 6.03
N GLU A 52 2.30 -13.37 6.28
CA GLU A 52 1.48 -14.18 5.38
C GLU A 52 0.03 -13.71 5.33
N SER A 53 -0.42 -12.97 6.32
CA SER A 53 -1.77 -12.41 6.36
C SER A 53 -1.87 -11.04 5.70
N LEU A 54 -0.76 -10.53 5.15
CA LEU A 54 -0.74 -9.29 4.40
C LEU A 54 -1.05 -9.55 2.94
N TYR A 55 -1.85 -8.67 2.36
CA TYR A 55 -2.23 -8.73 0.95
C TYR A 55 -1.94 -7.39 0.29
N LEU A 56 -1.54 -7.46 -0.96
CA LEU A 56 -1.15 -6.30 -1.73
C LEU A 56 -2.06 -6.15 -2.94
N ALA A 57 -2.69 -5.00 -3.06
CA ALA A 57 -3.38 -4.62 -4.28
C ALA A 57 -2.57 -3.54 -4.98
N ILE A 58 -2.35 -3.71 -6.27
CA ILE A 58 -1.55 -2.79 -7.08
C ILE A 58 -2.38 -2.27 -8.24
N LEU A 59 -2.36 -0.96 -8.41
CA LEU A 59 -2.89 -0.30 -9.60
C LEU A 59 -1.71 0.26 -10.39
N PRO A 60 -1.32 -0.39 -11.49
CA PRO A 60 -0.24 0.13 -12.32
C PRO A 60 -0.70 1.39 -13.08
N LEU A 61 0.12 2.40 -13.08
CA LEU A 61 -0.18 3.68 -13.73
C LEU A 61 1.03 4.11 -14.57
N TRP A 62 1.26 3.37 -15.66
CA TRP A 62 2.37 3.66 -16.57
C TRP A 62 2.26 5.10 -17.08
N GLU A 63 3.40 5.74 -17.20
CA GLU A 63 3.49 7.12 -17.71
C GLU A 63 2.83 8.17 -16.81
N SER A 64 2.42 7.78 -15.60
CA SER A 64 1.86 8.73 -14.64
C SER A 64 2.96 9.50 -13.92
N GLU A 65 2.60 10.67 -13.41
CA GLU A 65 3.47 11.47 -12.57
C GLU A 65 3.05 11.37 -11.11
N ALA A 66 3.99 11.64 -10.20
CA ALA A 66 3.73 11.51 -8.77
C ALA A 66 2.50 12.30 -8.29
N PRO A 67 2.26 13.55 -8.74
CA PRO A 67 1.06 14.27 -8.29
C PRO A 67 -0.25 13.59 -8.67
N GLU A 68 -0.30 12.92 -9.83
CA GLU A 68 -1.48 12.18 -10.25
C GLU A 68 -1.72 10.98 -9.34
N ARG A 69 -0.66 10.23 -9.04
CA ARG A 69 -0.74 9.07 -8.15
C ARG A 69 -1.13 9.49 -6.74
N LYS A 70 -0.59 10.60 -6.25
CA LYS A 70 -0.91 11.12 -4.92
C LYS A 70 -2.38 11.51 -4.78
N ARG A 71 -2.97 12.07 -5.83
CA ARG A 71 -4.40 12.39 -5.81
C ARG A 71 -5.26 11.14 -5.62
N ILE A 72 -4.89 10.05 -6.28
CA ILE A 72 -5.60 8.78 -6.14
C ILE A 72 -5.44 8.24 -4.72
N VAL A 73 -4.22 8.28 -4.19
CA VAL A 73 -3.93 7.86 -2.81
C VAL A 73 -4.77 8.65 -1.81
N ASP A 74 -4.83 9.97 -1.96
CA ASP A 74 -5.59 10.83 -1.06
C ASP A 74 -7.08 10.46 -1.05
N LYS A 75 -7.64 10.11 -2.20
CA LYS A 75 -9.03 9.66 -2.30
C LYS A 75 -9.22 8.32 -1.57
N ILE A 76 -8.28 7.41 -1.71
CA ILE A 76 -8.32 6.11 -1.04
C ILE A 76 -8.26 6.31 0.48
N ILE A 77 -7.33 7.14 0.95
CA ILE A 77 -7.16 7.43 2.37
C ILE A 77 -8.43 8.03 2.95
N SER A 78 -9.03 9.00 2.26
CA SER A 78 -10.27 9.63 2.69
C SER A 78 -11.42 8.65 2.81
N LYS A 79 -11.51 7.71 1.86
CA LYS A 79 -12.64 6.78 1.80
C LYS A 79 -12.48 5.62 2.78
N TYR A 80 -11.28 5.03 2.86
CA TYR A 80 -11.05 3.78 3.59
C TYR A 80 -10.36 3.96 4.93
N ARG A 81 -9.69 5.08 5.16
CA ARG A 81 -8.99 5.39 6.41
C ARG A 81 -8.09 4.25 6.89
N PRO A 82 -7.03 3.91 6.13
CA PRO A 82 -6.15 2.80 6.50
C PRO A 82 -5.58 2.96 7.91
N LEU A 83 -5.43 1.83 8.63
CA LEU A 83 -5.06 1.86 10.05
C LEU A 83 -3.62 2.25 10.33
N CYS A 84 -2.72 2.01 9.37
CA CYS A 84 -1.28 2.25 9.52
C CYS A 84 -0.80 3.36 8.61
N GLN A 85 -1.61 4.37 8.40
CA GLN A 85 -1.25 5.45 7.52
C GLN A 85 -0.46 6.51 8.26
N THR A 86 0.79 6.73 7.85
CA THR A 86 1.57 7.89 8.31
C THR A 86 1.52 8.98 7.25
N GLU A 87 1.53 10.20 7.70
CA GLU A 87 1.53 11.35 6.78
C GLU A 87 2.87 12.02 6.71
#